data_8da09799ffa5f830c05bd2f9ed60a499
#
_entry.id   8da09799ffa5f830c05bd2f9ed60a499
#
_cell.length_a   1.000
_cell.length_b   1.000
_cell.length_c   1.000
_cell.angle_alpha   90.00
_cell.angle_beta   90.00
_cell.angle_gamma   90.00
#
_symmetry.space_group_name_H-M   'P 1'
#
loop_
_entity.id
_entity.type
_entity.pdbx_description
1 polymer ?
#
loop_
_entity_poly.entity_id
_entity_poly.type
_entity_poly.pdbx_seq_one_letter_code
_entity_poly.pdbx_strand_id
1 'polypeptide(L)'
;MRFDLTVPFARFAAQHISKLGTPFKRYHMGTVWRGENTQRGRYREFMQCDFDTIGTTSAISDLETVLVVHDLLAAIGVDKFTIRINDRRILSGILEVLGLTRKTTHVLRCLDKTGKIPRDALVRELQEQGVSSASVDCLLSLGELAGSATDVLGELHKLVGESAVGTQGVEAVGALLSNLAEVGIGDDRITLDPSIARGLDYYTGIVLESFLDELPGLGSVCSGGRYDNLAELYTKQSLPGVGASLGIDRLLAGLEELDKLKSAETPASIVLAYFDESHLGDYLRIAARLREHGLSVDFYPEPKKLGQQLKWAGKKGFQKALVIGSEEFKSGTAQLKDLATQQSTDIVWQGDLGLLTDAIKNELHE
;
A
#
# COMPACT_ATOMS: atom_id res chain seq x y z
N MET A 1 14.58 -10.22 -13.44
CA MET A 1 14.06 -9.27 -12.41
C MET A 1 13.12 -8.29 -13.11
N ARG A 2 12.04 -7.87 -12.47
CA ARG A 2 11.07 -6.91 -13.01
C ARG A 2 11.15 -5.59 -12.21
N PHE A 3 11.00 -4.47 -12.91
CA PHE A 3 11.07 -3.13 -12.32
C PHE A 3 9.74 -2.69 -11.69
N ASP A 4 8.61 -3.16 -12.25
CA ASP A 4 7.24 -2.95 -11.81
C ASP A 4 6.36 -4.17 -12.13
N LEU A 5 5.07 -4.10 -11.80
CA LEU A 5 4.09 -5.11 -12.14
C LEU A 5 3.18 -4.70 -13.31
N THR A 6 3.18 -3.42 -13.71
CA THR A 6 2.30 -2.86 -14.74
C THR A 6 2.75 -3.26 -16.15
N VAL A 7 4.05 -3.12 -16.46
CA VAL A 7 4.60 -3.51 -17.77
C VAL A 7 4.43 -5.02 -18.04
N PRO A 8 4.77 -5.94 -17.10
CA PRO A 8 4.45 -7.35 -17.24
C PRO A 8 2.96 -7.63 -17.41
N PHE A 9 2.09 -6.88 -16.72
CA PHE A 9 0.64 -7.01 -16.87
C PHE A 9 0.17 -6.59 -18.26
N ALA A 10 0.61 -5.46 -18.78
CA ALA A 10 0.26 -5.01 -20.14
C ALA A 10 0.62 -6.07 -21.19
N ARG A 11 1.79 -6.72 -21.06
CA ARG A 11 2.19 -7.84 -21.92
C ARG A 11 1.27 -9.05 -21.74
N PHE A 12 0.94 -9.42 -20.52
CA PHE A 12 0.02 -10.53 -20.23
C PHE A 12 -1.36 -10.26 -20.83
N ALA A 13 -1.91 -9.05 -20.62
CA ALA A 13 -3.20 -8.66 -21.18
C ALA A 13 -3.17 -8.72 -22.72
N ALA A 14 -2.15 -8.16 -23.36
CA ALA A 14 -1.97 -8.22 -24.82
C ALA A 14 -2.01 -9.65 -25.36
N GLN A 15 -1.46 -10.61 -24.63
CA GLN A 15 -1.44 -12.02 -25.04
C GLN A 15 -2.75 -12.78 -24.78
N HIS A 16 -3.53 -12.39 -23.78
CA HIS A 16 -4.64 -13.18 -23.27
C HIS A 16 -6.00 -12.49 -23.30
N ILE A 17 -6.07 -11.21 -23.73
CA ILE A 17 -7.29 -10.41 -23.66
C ILE A 17 -8.50 -11.02 -24.38
N SER A 18 -8.26 -11.75 -25.47
CA SER A 18 -9.31 -12.46 -26.20
C SER A 18 -10.03 -13.55 -25.38
N LYS A 19 -9.35 -14.09 -24.35
CA LYS A 19 -9.90 -15.06 -23.40
C LYS A 19 -10.43 -14.40 -22.14
N LEU A 20 -9.82 -13.31 -21.71
CA LEU A 20 -10.17 -12.59 -20.49
C LEU A 20 -11.40 -11.70 -20.66
N GLY A 21 -11.59 -11.15 -21.87
CA GLY A 21 -12.60 -10.12 -22.14
C GLY A 21 -12.17 -8.73 -21.65
N THR A 22 -12.95 -7.71 -22.04
CA THR A 22 -12.76 -6.30 -21.64
C THR A 22 -14.05 -5.71 -21.09
N PRO A 23 -14.02 -4.83 -20.07
CA PRO A 23 -12.82 -4.47 -19.30
C PRO A 23 -12.35 -5.61 -18.40
N PHE A 24 -11.04 -5.75 -18.22
CA PHE A 24 -10.45 -6.74 -17.33
C PHE A 24 -9.83 -6.04 -16.12
N LYS A 25 -10.21 -6.47 -14.92
CA LYS A 25 -9.71 -5.96 -13.65
C LYS A 25 -8.86 -7.01 -12.95
N ARG A 26 -7.74 -6.57 -12.37
CA ARG A 26 -6.87 -7.47 -11.59
C ARG A 26 -6.29 -6.75 -10.38
N TYR A 27 -5.87 -7.50 -9.39
CA TYR A 27 -4.84 -7.09 -8.44
C TYR A 27 -3.69 -8.09 -8.47
N HIS A 28 -2.50 -7.64 -8.10
CA HIS A 28 -1.31 -8.48 -8.07
C HIS A 28 -0.34 -7.97 -7.01
N MET A 29 0.02 -8.82 -6.06
CA MET A 29 1.12 -8.57 -5.13
C MET A 29 2.37 -9.30 -5.58
N GLY A 30 3.50 -8.61 -5.56
CA GLY A 30 4.74 -9.23 -5.99
C GLY A 30 5.96 -8.37 -5.78
N THR A 31 7.11 -9.02 -5.71
CA THR A 31 8.42 -8.38 -5.55
C THR A 31 8.88 -7.73 -6.85
N VAL A 32 9.44 -6.53 -6.73
CA VAL A 32 10.08 -5.76 -7.80
C VAL A 32 11.46 -5.29 -7.38
N TRP A 33 12.31 -4.93 -8.35
CA TRP A 33 13.70 -4.56 -8.10
C TRP A 33 14.04 -3.25 -8.80
N ARG A 34 14.62 -2.30 -8.04
CA ARG A 34 15.06 -1.00 -8.55
C ARG A 34 16.44 -0.65 -8.01
N GLY A 35 17.31 -0.09 -8.85
CA GLY A 35 18.66 0.33 -8.48
C GLY A 35 18.70 1.68 -7.76
N GLU A 36 17.80 1.91 -6.79
CA GLU A 36 17.70 3.17 -6.09
C GLU A 36 18.62 3.27 -4.87
N ASN A 37 18.85 4.49 -4.39
CA ASN A 37 19.51 4.71 -3.12
C ASN A 37 18.55 4.27 -1.98
N THR A 38 19.05 3.39 -1.13
CA THR A 38 18.28 2.84 -0.02
C THR A 38 18.09 3.87 1.08
N GLN A 39 16.88 3.94 1.59
CA GLN A 39 16.48 4.73 2.78
C GLN A 39 15.29 4.04 3.45
N ARG A 40 14.83 4.53 4.59
CA ARG A 40 13.69 3.95 5.28
C ARG A 40 12.47 3.86 4.35
N GLY A 41 11.86 2.67 4.28
CA GLY A 41 10.72 2.39 3.39
C GLY A 41 11.05 2.41 1.87
N ARG A 42 12.34 2.49 1.51
CA ARG A 42 12.77 2.50 0.11
C ARG A 42 13.96 1.55 -0.07
N TYR A 43 13.67 0.37 -0.59
CA TYR A 43 14.63 -0.71 -0.75
C TYR A 43 14.86 -1.01 -2.24
N ARG A 44 15.93 -1.75 -2.54
CA ARG A 44 16.24 -2.19 -3.91
C ARG A 44 15.39 -3.38 -4.34
N GLU A 45 14.98 -4.18 -3.39
CA GLU A 45 14.00 -5.25 -3.52
C GLU A 45 12.84 -4.92 -2.58
N PHE A 46 11.62 -4.82 -3.10
CA PHE A 46 10.44 -4.46 -2.32
C PHE A 46 9.17 -5.02 -2.95
N MET A 47 8.11 -5.07 -2.18
CA MET A 47 6.82 -5.60 -2.60
C MET A 47 5.88 -4.47 -3.03
N GLN A 48 5.24 -4.66 -4.17
CA GLN A 48 4.13 -3.83 -4.64
C GLN A 48 2.83 -4.62 -4.59
N CYS A 49 1.73 -3.91 -4.31
CA CYS A 49 0.37 -4.36 -4.53
C CYS A 49 -0.25 -3.44 -5.59
N ASP A 50 -0.37 -3.97 -6.80
CA ASP A 50 -0.93 -3.26 -7.93
C ASP A 50 -2.37 -3.70 -8.18
N PHE A 51 -3.20 -2.76 -8.57
CA PHE A 51 -4.56 -3.03 -9.04
C PHE A 51 -4.83 -2.17 -10.28
N ASP A 52 -5.37 -2.81 -11.30
CA ASP A 52 -5.52 -2.22 -12.63
C ASP A 52 -6.83 -2.64 -13.29
N THR A 53 -7.36 -1.73 -14.09
CA THR A 53 -8.42 -2.00 -15.07
C THR A 53 -7.87 -1.73 -16.47
N ILE A 54 -7.97 -2.70 -17.38
CA ILE A 54 -7.49 -2.58 -18.77
C ILE A 54 -8.61 -2.89 -19.78
N GLY A 55 -8.56 -2.23 -20.93
CA GLY A 55 -9.51 -2.41 -22.04
C GLY A 55 -10.72 -1.48 -22.00
N THR A 56 -10.59 -0.30 -21.35
CA THR A 56 -11.62 0.73 -21.32
C THR A 56 -11.04 2.13 -21.21
N THR A 57 -11.65 3.09 -21.91
CA THR A 57 -11.37 4.53 -21.80
C THR A 57 -12.33 5.24 -20.86
N SER A 58 -13.23 4.51 -20.19
CA SER A 58 -14.25 5.10 -19.32
C SER A 58 -13.63 5.86 -18.15
N ALA A 59 -14.04 7.09 -17.93
CA ALA A 59 -13.65 7.89 -16.76
C ALA A 59 -14.11 7.29 -15.42
N ILE A 60 -15.11 6.39 -15.45
CA ILE A 60 -15.54 5.64 -14.25
C ILE A 60 -14.39 4.76 -13.72
N SER A 61 -13.53 4.24 -14.61
CA SER A 61 -12.37 3.44 -14.17
C SER A 61 -11.31 4.30 -13.47
N ASP A 62 -11.18 5.58 -13.86
CA ASP A 62 -10.31 6.52 -13.17
C ASP A 62 -10.85 6.82 -11.77
N LEU A 63 -12.15 7.13 -11.67
CA LEU A 63 -12.84 7.33 -10.39
C LEU A 63 -12.70 6.11 -9.48
N GLU A 64 -13.00 4.92 -9.98
CA GLU A 64 -12.89 3.66 -9.23
C GLU A 64 -11.47 3.43 -8.72
N THR A 65 -10.44 3.76 -9.50
CA THR A 65 -9.04 3.62 -9.06
C THR A 65 -8.75 4.52 -7.86
N VAL A 66 -9.24 5.77 -7.86
CA VAL A 66 -9.08 6.69 -6.70
C VAL A 66 -9.84 6.17 -5.49
N LEU A 67 -11.08 5.69 -5.68
CA LEU A 67 -11.90 5.09 -4.60
C LEU A 67 -11.21 3.89 -3.96
N VAL A 68 -10.64 2.98 -4.77
CA VAL A 68 -9.89 1.83 -4.25
C VAL A 68 -8.69 2.27 -3.42
N VAL A 69 -7.95 3.30 -3.84
CA VAL A 69 -6.83 3.83 -3.04
C VAL A 69 -7.32 4.38 -1.70
N HIS A 70 -8.39 5.18 -1.73
CA HIS A 70 -8.99 5.76 -0.53
C HIS A 70 -9.44 4.67 0.46
N ASP A 71 -10.26 3.72 -0.01
CA ASP A 71 -10.83 2.68 0.82
C ASP A 71 -9.76 1.72 1.35
N LEU A 72 -8.73 1.43 0.55
CA LEU A 72 -7.62 0.58 0.97
C LEU A 72 -6.84 1.22 2.13
N LEU A 73 -6.49 2.51 2.04
CA LEU A 73 -5.79 3.22 3.11
C LEU A 73 -6.66 3.33 4.38
N ALA A 74 -7.95 3.62 4.24
CA ALA A 74 -8.89 3.65 5.35
C ALA A 74 -9.05 2.27 6.01
N ALA A 75 -9.19 1.19 5.23
CA ALA A 75 -9.33 -0.18 5.74
C ALA A 75 -8.09 -0.68 6.48
N ILE A 76 -6.90 -0.18 6.13
CA ILE A 76 -5.64 -0.48 6.85
C ILE A 76 -5.54 0.29 8.17
N GLY A 77 -6.42 1.27 8.41
CA GLY A 77 -6.40 2.10 9.63
C GLY A 77 -5.50 3.34 9.51
N VAL A 78 -5.28 3.83 8.30
CA VAL A 78 -4.64 5.13 8.06
C VAL A 78 -5.71 6.21 8.13
N ASP A 79 -5.71 7.02 9.20
CA ASP A 79 -6.75 8.03 9.42
C ASP A 79 -6.44 9.35 8.72
N LYS A 80 -5.14 9.66 8.50
CA LYS A 80 -4.68 10.94 7.95
C LYS A 80 -3.82 10.69 6.73
N PHE A 81 -4.41 10.85 5.58
CA PHE A 81 -3.73 10.75 4.29
C PHE A 81 -4.36 11.71 3.29
N THR A 82 -3.57 12.13 2.33
CA THR A 82 -4.00 12.94 1.20
C THR A 82 -3.66 12.23 -0.11
N ILE A 83 -4.63 12.12 -1.01
CA ILE A 83 -4.45 11.68 -2.40
C ILE A 83 -4.34 12.93 -3.26
N ARG A 84 -3.16 13.16 -3.81
CA ARG A 84 -2.94 14.24 -4.77
C ARG A 84 -3.17 13.73 -6.17
N ILE A 85 -3.90 14.47 -6.96
CA ILE A 85 -4.23 14.12 -8.34
C ILE A 85 -3.85 15.23 -9.32
N ASN A 86 -3.54 14.84 -10.53
CA ASN A 86 -3.36 15.71 -11.69
C ASN A 86 -3.80 14.98 -12.96
N ASP A 87 -3.78 15.64 -14.09
CA ASP A 87 -3.92 14.99 -15.39
C ASP A 87 -2.75 15.38 -16.30
N ARG A 88 -2.16 14.38 -16.92
CA ARG A 88 -1.01 14.53 -17.82
C ARG A 88 -1.28 15.50 -18.97
N ARG A 89 -2.52 15.55 -19.43
CA ARG A 89 -2.96 16.42 -20.54
C ARG A 89 -2.87 17.89 -20.18
N ILE A 90 -3.06 18.26 -18.90
CA ILE A 90 -2.90 19.65 -18.42
C ILE A 90 -1.47 20.13 -18.65
N LEU A 91 -0.48 19.37 -18.16
CA LEU A 91 0.93 19.72 -18.39
C LEU A 91 1.29 19.73 -19.87
N SER A 92 0.77 18.80 -20.65
CA SER A 92 0.99 18.75 -22.10
C SER A 92 0.41 20.00 -22.79
N GLY A 93 -0.79 20.43 -22.40
CA GLY A 93 -1.43 21.64 -22.91
C GLY A 93 -0.66 22.92 -22.57
N ILE A 94 -0.19 23.04 -21.32
CA ILE A 94 0.65 24.17 -20.91
C ILE A 94 1.94 24.22 -21.74
N LEU A 95 2.59 23.06 -21.94
CA LEU A 95 3.80 22.98 -22.77
C LEU A 95 3.53 23.31 -24.25
N GLU A 96 2.36 22.99 -24.75
CA GLU A 96 1.92 23.38 -26.09
C GLU A 96 1.81 24.91 -26.20
N VAL A 97 1.11 25.55 -25.27
CA VAL A 97 0.96 27.02 -25.20
C VAL A 97 2.31 27.72 -25.07
N LEU A 98 3.22 27.16 -24.30
CA LEU A 98 4.58 27.70 -24.13
C LEU A 98 5.53 27.38 -25.30
N GLY A 99 5.06 26.68 -26.36
CA GLY A 99 5.89 26.28 -27.50
C GLY A 99 6.97 25.26 -27.17
N LEU A 100 6.77 24.47 -26.08
CA LEU A 100 7.76 23.53 -25.55
C LEU A 100 7.47 22.06 -25.91
N THR A 101 6.54 21.76 -26.80
CA THR A 101 6.11 20.41 -27.17
C THR A 101 7.28 19.47 -27.52
N ARG A 102 8.30 19.99 -28.25
CA ARG A 102 9.49 19.19 -28.60
C ARG A 102 10.39 18.89 -27.41
N LYS A 103 10.24 19.57 -26.29
CA LYS A 103 11.04 19.44 -25.08
C LYS A 103 10.29 18.78 -23.93
N THR A 104 9.06 18.32 -24.17
CA THR A 104 8.14 17.78 -23.14
C THR A 104 8.82 16.82 -22.19
N THR A 105 9.51 15.78 -22.68
CA THR A 105 10.17 14.77 -21.83
C THR A 105 11.23 15.38 -20.92
N HIS A 106 12.05 16.30 -21.44
CA HIS A 106 13.10 16.96 -20.64
C HIS A 106 12.51 17.88 -19.57
N VAL A 107 11.58 18.74 -19.96
CA VAL A 107 10.94 19.68 -19.03
C VAL A 107 10.25 18.94 -17.89
N LEU A 108 9.51 17.89 -18.21
CA LEU A 108 8.79 17.12 -17.21
C LEU A 108 9.74 16.35 -16.27
N ARG A 109 10.86 15.82 -16.79
CA ARG A 109 11.91 15.23 -15.94
C ARG A 109 12.55 16.26 -15.01
N CYS A 110 12.68 17.50 -15.44
CA CYS A 110 13.12 18.58 -14.56
C CYS A 110 12.05 18.87 -13.49
N LEU A 111 10.79 18.99 -13.87
CA LEU A 111 9.68 19.26 -12.94
C LEU A 111 9.52 18.13 -11.90
N ASP A 112 9.75 16.86 -12.25
CA ASP A 112 9.74 15.75 -11.26
C ASP A 112 10.79 15.90 -10.15
N LYS A 113 11.77 16.78 -10.34
CA LYS A 113 12.78 17.10 -9.31
C LYS A 113 12.33 18.23 -8.36
N THR A 114 11.17 18.82 -8.59
CA THR A 114 10.63 19.88 -7.71
C THR A 114 10.53 19.36 -6.27
N GLY A 115 11.01 20.17 -5.31
CA GLY A 115 11.10 19.78 -3.91
C GLY A 115 12.23 18.77 -3.56
N LYS A 116 12.92 18.19 -4.57
CA LYS A 116 14.06 17.27 -4.36
C LYS A 116 15.41 17.97 -4.51
N ILE A 117 15.46 19.05 -5.31
CA ILE A 117 16.65 19.89 -5.52
C ILE A 117 16.30 21.37 -5.27
N PRO A 118 17.29 22.23 -4.98
CA PRO A 118 17.06 23.67 -4.84
C PRO A 118 16.43 24.28 -6.10
N ARG A 119 15.52 25.25 -5.91
CA ARG A 119 14.82 25.97 -7.01
C ARG A 119 15.80 26.52 -8.06
N ASP A 120 16.91 27.14 -7.63
CA ASP A 120 17.90 27.73 -8.54
C ASP A 120 18.60 26.69 -9.43
N ALA A 121 18.77 25.46 -8.91
CA ALA A 121 19.30 24.36 -9.71
C ALA A 121 18.31 23.91 -10.77
N LEU A 122 17.02 23.85 -10.42
CA LEU A 122 15.95 23.51 -11.35
C LEU A 122 15.77 24.56 -12.45
N VAL A 123 15.82 25.84 -12.07
CA VAL A 123 15.79 26.97 -13.03
C VAL A 123 16.94 26.85 -14.04
N ARG A 124 18.19 26.64 -13.56
CA ARG A 124 19.35 26.50 -14.43
C ARG A 124 19.19 25.31 -15.38
N GLU A 125 18.75 24.16 -14.88
CA GLU A 125 18.56 22.95 -15.70
C GLU A 125 17.52 23.18 -16.81
N LEU A 126 16.41 23.85 -16.50
CA LEU A 126 15.40 24.22 -17.52
C LEU A 126 15.94 25.22 -18.56
N GLN A 127 16.69 26.22 -18.11
CA GLN A 127 17.30 27.23 -19.02
C GLN A 127 18.37 26.59 -19.92
N GLU A 128 19.18 25.65 -19.42
CA GLU A 128 20.15 24.90 -20.23
C GLU A 128 19.46 24.08 -21.33
N GLN A 129 18.21 23.65 -21.10
CA GLN A 129 17.37 23.04 -22.14
C GLN A 129 16.75 24.07 -23.09
N GLY A 130 17.10 25.36 -22.96
CA GLY A 130 16.61 26.45 -23.81
C GLY A 130 15.12 26.78 -23.52
N VAL A 131 14.68 26.66 -22.28
CA VAL A 131 13.38 27.17 -21.82
C VAL A 131 13.57 28.64 -21.42
N SER A 132 12.69 29.52 -21.90
CA SER A 132 12.74 30.94 -21.56
C SER A 132 12.44 31.19 -20.07
N SER A 133 13.00 32.28 -19.50
CA SER A 133 12.75 32.61 -18.09
C SER A 133 11.25 32.74 -17.79
N ALA A 134 10.47 33.37 -18.67
CA ALA A 134 9.03 33.49 -18.48
C ALA A 134 8.32 32.12 -18.47
N SER A 135 8.76 31.18 -19.33
CA SER A 135 8.22 29.81 -19.33
C SER A 135 8.64 29.04 -18.08
N VAL A 136 9.88 29.25 -17.59
CA VAL A 136 10.36 28.66 -16.32
C VAL A 136 9.50 29.12 -15.16
N ASP A 137 9.25 30.44 -15.05
CA ASP A 137 8.42 31.00 -13.99
C ASP A 137 6.99 30.46 -14.02
N CYS A 138 6.39 30.37 -15.21
CA CYS A 138 5.07 29.76 -15.40
C CYS A 138 5.05 28.29 -14.95
N LEU A 139 6.04 27.48 -15.36
CA LEU A 139 6.09 26.07 -14.98
C LEU A 139 6.31 25.85 -13.48
N LEU A 140 7.11 26.66 -12.85
CA LEU A 140 7.38 26.55 -11.42
C LEU A 140 6.22 27.08 -10.56
N SER A 141 5.44 28.05 -11.07
CA SER A 141 4.25 28.56 -10.37
C SER A 141 3.13 27.50 -10.26
N LEU A 142 3.15 26.44 -11.06
CA LEU A 142 2.17 25.35 -10.95
C LEU A 142 2.19 24.69 -9.56
N GLY A 143 3.37 24.57 -8.92
CA GLY A 143 3.50 24.04 -7.57
C GLY A 143 3.12 25.02 -6.47
N GLU A 144 2.88 26.29 -6.82
CA GLU A 144 2.49 27.38 -5.91
C GLU A 144 0.98 27.65 -5.97
N LEU A 145 0.26 27.03 -6.93
CA LEU A 145 -1.19 27.15 -7.02
C LEU A 145 -1.84 26.57 -5.77
N ALA A 146 -2.58 27.41 -5.06
CA ALA A 146 -3.25 27.08 -3.80
C ALA A 146 -4.67 27.66 -3.81
N GLY A 147 -5.54 27.07 -3.00
CA GLY A 147 -6.94 27.45 -2.89
C GLY A 147 -7.86 26.27 -2.98
N SER A 148 -9.16 26.50 -3.19
CA SER A 148 -10.11 25.42 -3.47
C SER A 148 -9.79 24.75 -4.79
N ALA A 149 -10.27 23.51 -4.97
CA ALA A 149 -10.14 22.81 -6.23
C ALA A 149 -10.71 23.63 -7.41
N THR A 150 -11.79 24.35 -7.19
CA THR A 150 -12.40 25.25 -8.18
C THR A 150 -11.47 26.40 -8.56
N ASP A 151 -10.78 27.03 -7.61
CA ASP A 151 -9.86 28.13 -7.88
C ASP A 151 -8.67 27.63 -8.71
N VAL A 152 -8.09 26.49 -8.32
CA VAL A 152 -6.97 25.88 -9.04
C VAL A 152 -7.37 25.47 -10.46
N LEU A 153 -8.55 24.86 -10.65
CA LEU A 153 -9.09 24.53 -11.98
C LEU A 153 -9.26 25.78 -12.84
N GLY A 154 -9.76 26.89 -12.26
CA GLY A 154 -9.92 28.16 -12.95
C GLY A 154 -8.58 28.74 -13.45
N GLU A 155 -7.52 28.67 -12.64
CA GLU A 155 -6.18 29.09 -13.06
C GLU A 155 -5.57 28.16 -14.11
N LEU A 156 -5.75 26.85 -13.96
CA LEU A 156 -5.29 25.88 -14.96
C LEU A 156 -5.97 26.09 -16.30
N HIS A 157 -7.26 26.41 -16.30
CA HIS A 157 -8.00 26.70 -17.53
C HIS A 157 -7.43 27.92 -18.29
N LYS A 158 -6.99 28.95 -17.55
CA LYS A 158 -6.28 30.10 -18.15
C LYS A 158 -4.91 29.69 -18.70
N LEU A 159 -4.16 28.86 -17.98
CA LEU A 159 -2.81 28.44 -18.36
C LEU A 159 -2.79 27.51 -19.58
N VAL A 160 -3.78 26.63 -19.72
CA VAL A 160 -3.90 25.75 -20.90
C VAL A 160 -4.39 26.50 -22.14
N GLY A 161 -4.98 27.70 -21.97
CA GLY A 161 -5.39 28.60 -23.07
C GLY A 161 -6.27 27.87 -24.08
N GLU A 162 -5.86 27.94 -25.37
CA GLU A 162 -6.59 27.32 -26.50
C GLU A 162 -6.17 25.85 -26.75
N SER A 163 -5.31 25.27 -25.93
CA SER A 163 -4.91 23.87 -26.09
C SER A 163 -6.08 22.91 -25.82
N ALA A 164 -6.56 22.25 -26.89
CA ALA A 164 -7.64 21.27 -26.79
C ALA A 164 -7.29 20.10 -25.83
N VAL A 165 -6.03 19.66 -25.84
CA VAL A 165 -5.55 18.60 -24.97
C VAL A 165 -5.53 19.06 -23.51
N GLY A 166 -5.06 20.30 -23.26
CA GLY A 166 -5.05 20.89 -21.92
C GLY A 166 -6.45 21.06 -21.35
N THR A 167 -7.36 21.60 -22.14
CA THR A 167 -8.78 21.77 -21.76
C THR A 167 -9.44 20.44 -21.40
N GLN A 168 -9.25 19.40 -22.21
CA GLN A 168 -9.74 18.05 -21.88
C GLN A 168 -9.20 17.52 -20.54
N GLY A 169 -7.92 17.80 -20.23
CA GLY A 169 -7.33 17.44 -18.95
C GLY A 169 -8.00 18.16 -17.78
N VAL A 170 -8.20 19.47 -17.88
CA VAL A 170 -8.86 20.28 -16.83
C VAL A 170 -10.30 19.82 -16.61
N GLU A 171 -11.06 19.60 -17.68
CA GLU A 171 -12.44 19.10 -17.61
C GLU A 171 -12.52 17.71 -16.98
N ALA A 172 -11.60 16.80 -17.33
CA ALA A 172 -11.57 15.44 -16.79
C ALA A 172 -11.28 15.43 -15.29
N VAL A 173 -10.31 16.23 -14.82
CA VAL A 173 -10.02 16.34 -13.38
C VAL A 173 -11.19 17.00 -12.65
N GLY A 174 -11.78 18.06 -13.24
CA GLY A 174 -12.94 18.72 -12.64
C GLY A 174 -14.13 17.75 -12.46
N ALA A 175 -14.44 16.95 -13.48
CA ALA A 175 -15.48 15.93 -13.40
C ALA A 175 -15.13 14.83 -12.36
N LEU A 176 -13.88 14.41 -12.30
CA LEU A 176 -13.42 13.42 -11.29
C LEU A 176 -13.61 13.93 -9.87
N LEU A 177 -13.19 15.17 -9.59
CA LEU A 177 -13.34 15.81 -8.28
C LEU A 177 -14.81 15.97 -7.88
N SER A 178 -15.66 16.40 -8.83
CA SER A 178 -17.11 16.52 -8.59
C SER A 178 -17.73 15.19 -8.22
N ASN A 179 -17.40 14.11 -8.95
CA ASN A 179 -17.93 12.78 -8.67
C ASN A 179 -17.42 12.22 -7.33
N LEU A 180 -16.16 12.52 -6.95
CA LEU A 180 -15.62 12.11 -5.64
C LEU A 180 -16.35 12.84 -4.50
N ALA A 181 -16.66 14.12 -4.66
CA ALA A 181 -17.43 14.88 -3.68
C ALA A 181 -18.85 14.33 -3.50
N GLU A 182 -19.51 13.87 -4.58
CA GLU A 182 -20.84 13.25 -4.52
C GLU A 182 -20.86 11.95 -3.69
N VAL A 183 -19.75 11.22 -3.65
CA VAL A 183 -19.61 10.01 -2.81
C VAL A 183 -19.01 10.31 -1.42
N GLY A 184 -18.88 11.58 -1.06
CA GLY A 184 -18.45 12.01 0.27
C GLY A 184 -16.94 12.09 0.47
N ILE A 185 -16.15 12.06 -0.60
CA ILE A 185 -14.70 12.24 -0.54
C ILE A 185 -14.36 13.66 -1.01
N GLY A 186 -14.09 14.55 -0.08
CA GLY A 186 -13.85 15.96 -0.34
C GLY A 186 -12.38 16.38 -0.28
N ASP A 187 -12.17 17.69 -0.22
CA ASP A 187 -10.86 18.34 -0.23
C ASP A 187 -9.97 17.99 0.97
N ASP A 188 -10.54 17.41 2.02
CA ASP A 188 -9.81 16.88 3.18
C ASP A 188 -9.03 15.59 2.85
N ARG A 189 -9.39 14.91 1.76
CA ARG A 189 -8.77 13.66 1.30
C ARG A 189 -8.14 13.76 -0.08
N ILE A 190 -8.67 14.61 -0.94
CA ILE A 190 -8.23 14.74 -2.33
C ILE A 190 -7.77 16.16 -2.58
N THR A 191 -6.57 16.31 -3.16
CA THR A 191 -6.02 17.62 -3.55
C THR A 191 -5.60 17.59 -5.01
N LEU A 192 -6.04 18.59 -5.77
CA LEU A 192 -5.53 18.85 -7.12
C LEU A 192 -4.12 19.44 -6.99
N ASP A 193 -3.12 18.73 -7.48
CA ASP A 193 -1.71 19.15 -7.43
C ASP A 193 -1.13 19.17 -8.86
N PRO A 194 -1.16 20.34 -9.52
CA PRO A 194 -0.67 20.47 -10.89
C PRO A 194 0.84 20.24 -11.04
N SER A 195 1.59 20.21 -9.96
CA SER A 195 3.04 19.96 -9.98
C SER A 195 3.40 18.48 -10.14
N ILE A 196 2.44 17.56 -10.00
CA ILE A 196 2.70 16.13 -10.21
C ILE A 196 3.04 15.89 -11.67
N ALA A 197 4.32 15.67 -11.94
CA ALA A 197 4.87 15.38 -13.27
C ALA A 197 5.36 13.92 -13.41
N ARG A 198 5.07 13.05 -12.44
CA ARG A 198 5.53 11.65 -12.42
C ARG A 198 4.88 10.77 -13.48
N GLY A 199 5.49 9.59 -13.69
CA GLY A 199 5.02 8.63 -14.68
C GLY A 199 5.29 9.07 -16.11
N LEU A 200 6.42 9.72 -16.33
CA LEU A 200 6.80 10.42 -17.57
C LEU A 200 6.76 9.56 -18.83
N ASP A 201 6.98 8.27 -18.68
CA ASP A 201 7.26 7.42 -19.84
C ASP A 201 6.00 6.72 -20.38
N TYR A 202 4.91 6.59 -19.61
CA TYR A 202 3.72 5.87 -20.09
C TYR A 202 2.34 6.41 -19.65
N TYR A 203 2.23 7.36 -18.70
CA TYR A 203 0.91 7.91 -18.33
C TYR A 203 0.37 8.87 -19.39
N THR A 204 -0.92 8.75 -19.68
CA THR A 204 -1.64 9.47 -20.76
C THR A 204 -2.77 10.35 -20.26
N GLY A 205 -3.25 10.16 -19.06
CA GLY A 205 -4.38 10.86 -18.44
C GLY A 205 -4.14 11.17 -16.98
N ILE A 206 -5.10 10.80 -16.11
CA ILE A 206 -4.97 11.06 -14.68
C ILE A 206 -3.69 10.45 -14.12
N VAL A 207 -3.11 11.14 -13.14
CA VAL A 207 -2.02 10.65 -12.29
C VAL A 207 -2.37 10.93 -10.85
N LEU A 208 -1.97 10.04 -9.94
CA LEU A 208 -2.25 10.16 -8.52
C LEU A 208 -1.04 9.74 -7.66
N GLU A 209 -0.92 10.36 -6.51
CA GLU A 209 0.05 10.03 -5.46
C GLU A 209 -0.59 10.17 -4.09
N SER A 210 -0.39 9.20 -3.21
CA SER A 210 -0.95 9.23 -1.85
C SER A 210 0.15 9.38 -0.81
N PHE A 211 -0.06 10.26 0.14
CA PHE A 211 0.89 10.60 1.20
C PHE A 211 0.25 10.38 2.56
N LEU A 212 1.07 9.99 3.55
CA LEU A 212 0.69 10.00 4.95
C LEU A 212 0.93 11.40 5.51
N ASP A 213 -0.11 12.11 5.94
CA ASP A 213 -0.01 13.51 6.33
C ASP A 213 0.88 13.72 7.55
N GLU A 214 0.92 12.74 8.46
CA GLU A 214 1.77 12.75 9.65
C GLU A 214 3.25 12.47 9.34
N LEU A 215 3.58 11.97 8.13
CA LEU A 215 4.92 11.59 7.70
C LEU A 215 5.28 12.15 6.32
N PRO A 216 5.30 13.48 6.14
CA PRO A 216 5.55 14.08 4.82
C PRO A 216 6.91 13.71 4.22
N GLY A 217 7.91 13.39 5.07
CA GLY A 217 9.25 12.97 4.65
C GLY A 217 9.34 11.55 4.10
N LEU A 218 8.32 10.70 4.32
CA LEU A 218 8.30 9.32 3.84
C LEU A 218 8.12 9.25 2.32
N GLY A 219 7.44 10.23 1.73
CA GLY A 219 7.06 10.29 0.34
C GLY A 219 5.80 9.49 0.03
N SER A 220 5.47 9.40 -1.27
CA SER A 220 4.24 8.73 -1.73
C SER A 220 4.24 7.24 -1.39
N VAL A 221 3.20 6.75 -0.72
CA VAL A 221 2.99 5.33 -0.37
C VAL A 221 2.22 4.57 -1.44
N CYS A 222 1.38 5.27 -2.22
CA CYS A 222 0.66 4.72 -3.36
C CYS A 222 0.75 5.69 -4.52
N SER A 223 0.96 5.20 -5.74
CA SER A 223 0.97 6.02 -6.94
C SER A 223 0.37 5.28 -8.13
N GLY A 224 -0.22 6.02 -9.05
CA GLY A 224 -0.87 5.43 -10.20
C GLY A 224 -1.25 6.43 -11.26
N GLY A 225 -2.00 5.95 -12.25
CA GLY A 225 -2.54 6.77 -13.32
C GLY A 225 -3.02 5.96 -14.52
N ARG A 226 -3.50 6.67 -15.54
CA ARG A 226 -3.97 6.13 -16.81
C ARG A 226 -2.82 5.95 -17.78
N TYR A 227 -2.77 4.79 -18.44
CA TYR A 227 -1.71 4.39 -19.38
C TYR A 227 -2.32 3.72 -20.64
N ASP A 228 -2.86 4.51 -21.56
CA ASP A 228 -3.64 3.99 -22.67
C ASP A 228 -2.79 3.27 -23.73
N ASN A 229 -1.52 3.65 -23.88
CA ASN A 229 -0.67 3.17 -24.98
C ASN A 229 0.33 2.07 -24.55
N LEU A 230 0.37 1.70 -23.27
CA LEU A 230 1.40 0.78 -22.77
C LEU A 230 1.31 -0.62 -23.41
N ALA A 231 0.11 -1.11 -23.67
CA ALA A 231 -0.10 -2.42 -24.28
C ALA A 231 0.27 -2.43 -25.78
N GLU A 232 0.37 -1.29 -26.45
CA GLU A 232 0.77 -1.18 -27.86
C GLU A 232 2.20 -1.64 -28.11
N LEU A 233 3.02 -1.70 -27.06
CA LEU A 233 4.35 -2.32 -27.12
C LEU A 233 4.30 -3.83 -27.44
N TYR A 234 3.15 -4.48 -27.26
CA TYR A 234 2.99 -5.93 -27.35
C TYR A 234 1.88 -6.36 -28.30
N THR A 235 0.96 -5.49 -28.70
CA THR A 235 -0.18 -5.80 -29.58
C THR A 235 -0.58 -4.56 -30.37
N LYS A 236 -1.26 -4.82 -31.51
CA LYS A 236 -1.92 -3.76 -32.32
C LYS A 236 -3.32 -3.41 -31.80
N GLN A 237 -3.84 -4.17 -30.85
CA GLN A 237 -5.13 -3.92 -30.24
C GLN A 237 -4.98 -2.77 -29.22
N SER A 238 -5.88 -1.79 -29.29
CA SER A 238 -5.95 -0.74 -28.27
C SER A 238 -6.48 -1.32 -26.96
N LEU A 239 -5.68 -1.23 -25.92
CA LEU A 239 -6.00 -1.72 -24.56
C LEU A 239 -5.68 -0.62 -23.54
N PRO A 240 -6.49 0.43 -23.48
CA PRO A 240 -6.34 1.49 -22.50
C PRO A 240 -6.39 0.93 -21.08
N GLY A 241 -5.55 1.45 -20.20
CA GLY A 241 -5.48 0.98 -18.81
C GLY A 241 -5.37 2.12 -17.82
N VAL A 242 -5.84 1.85 -16.61
CA VAL A 242 -5.66 2.70 -15.44
C VAL A 242 -5.46 1.82 -14.21
N GLY A 243 -4.62 2.25 -13.29
CA GLY A 243 -4.38 1.51 -12.06
C GLY A 243 -3.45 2.24 -11.13
N ALA A 244 -3.25 1.66 -9.96
CA ALA A 244 -2.33 2.18 -8.97
C ALA A 244 -1.54 1.06 -8.29
N SER A 245 -0.44 1.46 -7.69
CA SER A 245 0.52 0.59 -7.01
C SER A 245 0.77 1.09 -5.59
N LEU A 246 0.47 0.26 -4.61
CA LEU A 246 0.81 0.47 -3.21
C LEU A 246 2.20 -0.12 -2.94
N GLY A 247 3.11 0.69 -2.42
CA GLY A 247 4.43 0.25 -1.94
C GLY A 247 4.33 -0.30 -0.53
N ILE A 248 4.21 -1.63 -0.40
CA ILE A 248 3.92 -2.29 0.89
C ILE A 248 5.02 -2.01 1.91
N ASP A 249 6.29 -2.14 1.54
CA ASP A 249 7.41 -1.90 2.47
C ASP A 249 7.44 -0.45 2.97
N ARG A 250 7.10 0.51 2.11
CA ARG A 250 7.03 1.93 2.51
C ARG A 250 5.87 2.18 3.45
N LEU A 251 4.70 1.63 3.15
CA LEU A 251 3.54 1.74 4.02
C LEU A 251 3.80 1.11 5.38
N LEU A 252 4.40 -0.09 5.43
CA LEU A 252 4.77 -0.75 6.69
C LEU A 252 5.75 0.10 7.50
N ALA A 253 6.78 0.68 6.86
CA ALA A 253 7.71 1.57 7.54
C ALA A 253 7.02 2.82 8.12
N GLY A 254 6.02 3.36 7.40
CA GLY A 254 5.20 4.47 7.90
C GLY A 254 4.31 4.07 9.07
N LEU A 255 3.62 2.95 8.98
CA LEU A 255 2.75 2.44 10.04
C LEU A 255 3.54 2.09 11.31
N GLU A 256 4.77 1.56 11.16
CA GLU A 256 5.69 1.31 12.26
C GLU A 256 6.08 2.62 12.95
N GLU A 257 6.40 3.68 12.18
CA GLU A 257 6.75 4.99 12.73
C GLU A 257 5.59 5.66 13.47
N LEU A 258 4.37 5.41 13.03
CA LEU A 258 3.15 5.91 13.65
C LEU A 258 2.65 5.04 14.82
N ASP A 259 3.41 3.99 15.19
CA ASP A 259 3.02 3.01 16.22
C ASP A 259 1.64 2.36 15.94
N LYS A 260 1.30 2.21 14.66
CA LYS A 260 0.04 1.60 14.21
C LYS A 260 0.15 0.11 13.89
N LEU A 261 1.37 -0.44 13.89
CA LEU A 261 1.59 -1.87 13.71
C LEU A 261 1.49 -2.60 15.06
N LYS A 262 0.49 -3.46 15.17
CA LYS A 262 0.46 -4.44 16.27
C LYS A 262 1.50 -5.52 15.96
N SER A 263 2.69 -5.37 16.52
CA SER A 263 3.71 -6.40 16.42
C SER A 263 3.32 -7.57 17.31
N ALA A 264 3.05 -8.74 16.73
CA ALA A 264 3.04 -9.99 17.46
C ALA A 264 4.48 -10.46 17.58
N GLU A 265 5.03 -10.47 18.80
CA GLU A 265 6.41 -10.95 19.05
C GLU A 265 6.59 -12.43 18.72
N THR A 266 5.48 -13.18 18.71
CA THR A 266 5.43 -14.60 18.33
C THR A 266 4.16 -14.92 17.53
N PRO A 267 4.24 -15.81 16.52
CA PRO A 267 3.05 -16.24 15.77
C PRO A 267 2.14 -17.18 16.57
N ALA A 268 2.62 -17.75 17.68
CA ALA A 268 1.84 -18.62 18.53
C ALA A 268 1.36 -17.86 19.77
N SER A 269 0.05 -17.93 20.05
CA SER A 269 -0.54 -17.31 21.25
C SER A 269 -0.33 -18.14 22.51
N ILE A 270 -0.14 -19.46 22.36
CA ILE A 270 -0.01 -20.41 23.47
C ILE A 270 1.35 -21.08 23.43
N VAL A 271 2.01 -21.19 24.59
CA VAL A 271 3.11 -22.12 24.79
C VAL A 271 2.63 -23.34 25.60
N LEU A 272 2.87 -24.55 25.12
CA LEU A 272 2.70 -25.78 25.88
C LEU A 272 4.00 -26.06 26.62
N ALA A 273 3.97 -25.96 27.97
CA ALA A 273 5.11 -26.18 28.80
C ALA A 273 5.46 -27.69 28.87
N TYR A 274 6.76 -27.99 28.78
CA TYR A 274 7.27 -29.37 28.84
C TYR A 274 8.26 -29.53 29.99
N PHE A 275 7.92 -30.32 31.02
CA PHE A 275 8.77 -30.53 32.19
C PHE A 275 8.69 -31.96 32.77
N ASP A 276 7.87 -32.84 32.18
CA ASP A 276 7.75 -34.25 32.55
C ASP A 276 8.04 -35.15 31.35
N GLU A 277 9.25 -35.69 31.28
CA GLU A 277 9.72 -36.52 30.16
C GLU A 277 8.90 -37.82 30.00
N SER A 278 8.30 -38.33 31.09
CA SER A 278 7.50 -39.56 31.05
C SER A 278 6.20 -39.39 30.23
N HIS A 279 5.74 -38.16 30.06
CA HIS A 279 4.54 -37.78 29.31
C HIS A 279 4.80 -37.12 27.94
N LEU A 280 6.02 -37.24 27.37
CA LEU A 280 6.35 -36.63 26.09
C LEU A 280 5.32 -36.93 24.99
N GLY A 281 4.89 -38.21 24.90
CA GLY A 281 3.88 -38.60 23.88
C GLY A 281 2.53 -37.94 24.09
N ASP A 282 2.15 -37.64 25.34
CA ASP A 282 0.91 -36.93 25.66
C ASP A 282 0.98 -35.46 25.28
N TYR A 283 2.10 -34.80 25.63
CA TYR A 283 2.33 -33.42 25.20
C TYR A 283 2.28 -33.24 23.69
N LEU A 284 2.92 -34.14 22.93
CA LEU A 284 2.91 -34.10 21.47
C LEU A 284 1.51 -34.29 20.88
N ARG A 285 0.71 -35.21 21.47
CA ARG A 285 -0.70 -35.41 21.09
C ARG A 285 -1.54 -34.18 21.38
N ILE A 286 -1.37 -33.55 22.53
CA ILE A 286 -2.04 -32.31 22.92
C ILE A 286 -1.69 -31.20 21.92
N ALA A 287 -0.40 -30.96 21.66
CA ALA A 287 0.04 -29.94 20.71
C ALA A 287 -0.53 -30.16 19.31
N ALA A 288 -0.49 -31.42 18.81
CA ALA A 288 -1.06 -31.78 17.51
C ALA A 288 -2.57 -31.48 17.46
N ARG A 289 -3.31 -31.92 18.47
CA ARG A 289 -4.77 -31.74 18.53
C ARG A 289 -5.17 -30.27 18.58
N LEU A 290 -4.49 -29.46 19.37
CA LEU A 290 -4.76 -28.01 19.45
C LEU A 290 -4.51 -27.33 18.10
N ARG A 291 -3.42 -27.67 17.42
CA ARG A 291 -3.08 -27.15 16.08
C ARG A 291 -4.09 -27.57 15.00
N GLU A 292 -4.55 -28.83 15.02
CA GLU A 292 -5.61 -29.33 14.11
C GLU A 292 -6.91 -28.49 14.24
N HIS A 293 -7.17 -27.95 15.41
CA HIS A 293 -8.35 -27.11 15.69
C HIS A 293 -8.10 -25.59 15.50
N GLY A 294 -6.99 -25.23 14.85
CA GLY A 294 -6.68 -23.86 14.49
C GLY A 294 -6.06 -23.01 15.60
N LEU A 295 -5.68 -23.61 16.72
CA LEU A 295 -4.95 -22.92 17.79
C LEU A 295 -3.46 -22.85 17.46
N SER A 296 -2.88 -21.66 17.56
CA SER A 296 -1.43 -21.46 17.37
C SER A 296 -0.68 -21.80 18.65
N VAL A 297 -0.10 -23.00 18.71
CA VAL A 297 0.59 -23.53 19.88
C VAL A 297 2.05 -23.80 19.57
N ASP A 298 2.96 -23.25 20.38
CA ASP A 298 4.36 -23.62 20.43
C ASP A 298 4.60 -24.64 21.54
N PHE A 299 5.40 -25.67 21.25
CA PHE A 299 5.77 -26.70 22.22
C PHE A 299 7.19 -26.43 22.69
N TYR A 300 7.36 -26.22 24.02
CA TYR A 300 8.69 -25.98 24.57
C TYR A 300 9.58 -27.21 24.37
N PRO A 301 10.76 -27.08 23.76
CA PRO A 301 11.48 -28.22 23.20
C PRO A 301 12.32 -29.01 24.25
N GLU A 302 12.48 -28.51 25.47
CA GLU A 302 13.36 -29.09 26.49
C GLU A 302 12.65 -29.24 27.83
N PRO A 303 12.88 -30.34 28.57
CA PRO A 303 12.25 -30.57 29.88
C PRO A 303 12.93 -29.72 30.98
N LYS A 304 12.71 -28.40 30.93
CA LYS A 304 13.24 -27.45 31.93
C LYS A 304 12.23 -27.15 33.02
N LYS A 305 12.72 -26.58 34.13
CA LYS A 305 11.86 -26.10 35.23
C LYS A 305 10.80 -25.15 34.72
N LEU A 306 9.54 -25.34 35.12
CA LEU A 306 8.40 -24.56 34.69
C LEU A 306 8.63 -23.03 34.72
N GLY A 307 9.18 -22.52 35.84
CA GLY A 307 9.45 -21.09 35.99
C GLY A 307 10.41 -20.51 34.93
N GLN A 308 11.34 -21.31 34.39
CA GLN A 308 12.23 -20.90 33.32
C GLN A 308 11.48 -20.79 32.00
N GLN A 309 10.60 -21.74 31.71
CA GLN A 309 9.77 -21.77 30.53
C GLN A 309 8.76 -20.61 30.51
N LEU A 310 8.09 -20.34 31.62
CA LEU A 310 7.17 -19.22 31.77
C LEU A 310 7.87 -17.86 31.59
N LYS A 311 9.08 -17.73 32.17
CA LYS A 311 9.88 -16.50 31.95
C LYS A 311 10.31 -16.31 30.51
N TRP A 312 10.68 -17.40 29.83
CA TRP A 312 11.01 -17.37 28.42
C TRP A 312 9.78 -17.02 27.58
N ALA A 313 8.64 -17.67 27.86
CA ALA A 313 7.37 -17.40 27.13
C ALA A 313 6.92 -15.94 27.27
N GLY A 314 6.99 -15.38 28.48
CA GLY A 314 6.68 -13.95 28.70
C GLY A 314 7.62 -13.01 27.92
N LYS A 315 8.93 -13.32 27.85
CA LYS A 315 9.89 -12.54 27.05
C LYS A 315 9.67 -12.66 25.55
N LYS A 316 9.01 -13.73 25.07
CA LYS A 316 8.70 -13.99 23.68
C LYS A 316 7.30 -13.50 23.27
N GLY A 317 6.57 -12.86 24.19
CA GLY A 317 5.26 -12.28 23.89
C GLY A 317 4.13 -13.30 23.78
N PHE A 318 4.29 -14.52 24.31
CA PHE A 318 3.17 -15.47 24.39
C PHE A 318 2.08 -14.92 25.33
N GLN A 319 0.84 -15.09 24.95
CA GLN A 319 -0.30 -14.66 25.76
C GLN A 319 -0.60 -15.62 26.88
N LYS A 320 -0.64 -16.92 26.57
CA LYS A 320 -1.01 -17.98 27.50
C LYS A 320 0.05 -19.08 27.55
N ALA A 321 0.14 -19.75 28.71
CA ALA A 321 0.92 -20.98 28.88
C ALA A 321 0.01 -22.09 29.33
N LEU A 322 -0.01 -23.21 28.58
CA LEU A 322 -0.69 -24.44 28.98
C LEU A 322 0.27 -25.28 29.76
N VAL A 323 -0.10 -25.57 31.00
CA VAL A 323 0.72 -26.32 32.00
C VAL A 323 -0.02 -27.58 32.40
N ILE A 324 0.61 -28.72 32.18
CA ILE A 324 0.09 -30.04 32.56
C ILE A 324 1.27 -30.84 33.10
N GLY A 325 1.29 -31.15 34.37
CA GLY A 325 2.30 -32.01 35.00
C GLY A 325 1.76 -33.40 35.31
N SER A 326 2.57 -34.22 35.97
CA SER A 326 2.20 -35.59 36.32
C SER A 326 0.93 -35.70 37.15
N GLU A 327 0.67 -34.73 38.02
CA GLU A 327 -0.57 -34.73 38.84
C GLU A 327 -1.78 -34.30 37.98
N GLU A 328 -1.62 -33.34 37.11
CA GLU A 328 -2.67 -32.90 36.18
C GLU A 328 -3.01 -34.00 35.16
N PHE A 329 -2.02 -34.76 34.67
CA PHE A 329 -2.29 -35.92 33.82
C PHE A 329 -3.10 -37.02 34.57
N LYS A 330 -2.82 -37.26 35.86
CA LYS A 330 -3.56 -38.23 36.68
C LYS A 330 -4.97 -37.77 37.01
N SER A 331 -5.13 -36.48 37.31
CA SER A 331 -6.44 -35.91 37.71
C SER A 331 -7.30 -35.55 36.50
N GLY A 332 -6.75 -35.53 35.27
CA GLY A 332 -7.46 -35.08 34.07
C GLY A 332 -7.72 -33.57 34.08
N THR A 333 -6.79 -32.80 34.63
CA THR A 333 -6.85 -31.34 34.69
C THR A 333 -5.70 -30.73 33.90
N ALA A 334 -5.78 -29.43 33.61
CA ALA A 334 -4.75 -28.60 33.02
C ALA A 334 -4.85 -27.18 33.60
N GLN A 335 -3.76 -26.44 33.58
CA GLN A 335 -3.77 -25.03 33.95
C GLN A 335 -3.46 -24.18 32.69
N LEU A 336 -4.33 -23.25 32.38
CA LEU A 336 -4.07 -22.22 31.36
C LEU A 336 -3.69 -20.94 32.09
N LYS A 337 -2.42 -20.59 32.02
CA LYS A 337 -1.88 -19.42 32.70
C LYS A 337 -1.81 -18.23 31.74
N ASP A 338 -2.42 -17.12 32.10
CA ASP A 338 -2.24 -15.83 31.44
C ASP A 338 -0.88 -15.23 31.84
N LEU A 339 -0.04 -14.93 30.86
CA LEU A 339 1.33 -14.48 31.13
C LEU A 339 1.43 -12.97 31.42
N ALA A 340 0.40 -12.19 31.06
CA ALA A 340 0.34 -10.76 31.37
C ALA A 340 -0.18 -10.53 32.78
N THR A 341 -1.33 -11.13 33.12
CA THR A 341 -1.98 -10.98 34.44
C THR A 341 -1.44 -11.93 35.52
N GLN A 342 -0.72 -12.97 35.10
CA GLN A 342 -0.24 -14.08 35.97
C GLN A 342 -1.37 -14.90 36.60
N GLN A 343 -2.61 -14.74 36.20
CA GLN A 343 -3.73 -15.55 36.63
C GLN A 343 -3.71 -16.93 35.95
N SER A 344 -4.27 -17.92 36.59
CA SER A 344 -4.39 -19.29 36.06
C SER A 344 -5.85 -19.73 36.13
N THR A 345 -6.32 -20.30 35.05
CA THR A 345 -7.64 -20.96 34.95
C THR A 345 -7.43 -22.46 34.91
N ASP A 346 -8.07 -23.18 35.83
CA ASP A 346 -8.03 -24.64 35.85
C ASP A 346 -9.06 -25.19 34.85
N ILE A 347 -8.60 -26.09 33.98
CA ILE A 347 -9.42 -26.75 32.94
C ILE A 347 -9.56 -28.23 33.32
N VAL A 348 -10.76 -28.72 33.48
CA VAL A 348 -11.06 -30.14 33.67
C VAL A 348 -11.32 -30.75 32.29
N TRP A 349 -10.46 -31.68 31.84
CA TRP A 349 -10.55 -32.29 30.51
C TRP A 349 -10.64 -33.82 30.53
N GLN A 350 -10.36 -34.45 31.70
CA GLN A 350 -10.49 -35.89 31.94
C GLN A 350 -9.84 -36.80 30.87
N GLY A 351 -8.77 -36.32 30.25
CA GLY A 351 -8.09 -37.02 29.15
C GLY A 351 -8.76 -36.82 27.79
N ASP A 352 -9.87 -36.09 27.69
CA ASP A 352 -10.55 -35.76 26.43
C ASP A 352 -9.95 -34.49 25.81
N LEU A 353 -9.24 -34.67 24.71
CA LEU A 353 -8.60 -33.55 23.96
C LEU A 353 -9.61 -32.59 23.31
N GLY A 354 -10.83 -33.04 23.08
CA GLY A 354 -11.92 -32.17 22.58
C GLY A 354 -12.32 -31.15 23.65
N LEU A 355 -12.60 -31.63 24.87
CA LEU A 355 -12.93 -30.76 26.01
C LEU A 355 -11.80 -29.76 26.32
N LEU A 356 -10.54 -30.22 26.29
CA LEU A 356 -9.38 -29.33 26.46
C LEU A 356 -9.33 -28.23 25.39
N THR A 357 -9.52 -28.61 24.14
CA THR A 357 -9.48 -27.69 23.00
C THR A 357 -10.56 -26.62 23.08
N ASP A 358 -11.80 -27.03 23.37
CA ASP A 358 -12.94 -26.13 23.45
C ASP A 358 -12.81 -25.14 24.62
N ALA A 359 -12.34 -25.62 25.78
CA ALA A 359 -12.08 -24.77 26.93
C ALA A 359 -11.01 -23.72 26.64
N ILE A 360 -9.90 -24.11 25.97
CA ILE A 360 -8.84 -23.16 25.60
C ILE A 360 -9.34 -22.12 24.58
N LYS A 361 -10.17 -22.53 23.61
CA LYS A 361 -10.77 -21.59 22.65
C LYS A 361 -11.62 -20.52 23.33
N ASN A 362 -12.45 -20.92 24.27
CA ASN A 362 -13.28 -19.98 25.02
C ASN A 362 -12.44 -18.94 25.77
N GLU A 363 -11.37 -19.37 26.43
CA GLU A 363 -10.46 -18.49 27.18
C GLU A 363 -9.60 -17.55 26.31
N LEU A 364 -9.50 -17.81 25.00
CA LEU A 364 -8.78 -16.93 24.05
C LEU A 364 -9.69 -15.90 23.37
N HIS A 365 -10.99 -16.11 23.41
CA HIS A 365 -12.01 -15.22 22.83
C HIS A 365 -12.59 -14.24 23.83
N GLU A 366 -12.33 -14.40 25.13
CA GLU A 366 -12.60 -13.42 26.18
C GLU A 366 -11.44 -12.43 26.34
#